data_0be7d29903448bf8174f48356b723ac4
#
_entry.id   0be7d29903448bf8174f48356b723ac4
#
_cell.length_a   1.000
_cell.length_b   1.000
_cell.length_c   1.000
_cell.angle_alpha   90.00
_cell.angle_beta   90.00
_cell.angle_gamma   90.00
#
_symmetry.space_group_name_H-M   'P 1'
#
loop_
_entity.id
_entity.type
_entity.pdbx_description
1 polymer ?
#
loop_
_entity_poly.entity_id
_entity_poly.type
_entity_poly.pdbx_seq_one_letter_code
_entity_poly.pdbx_strand_id
1 'polypeptide(L)'
;MNKTYDFKSIAENFNLEGEIKTSDSHVCGHINDTFIINCEGENGEEIKYVLQKVNSDIFKNPEQLMENIENVTSHIKNKIIEENGDPLRETLNIVKTKEGKSFYKCKEENYWRIFNFIHGASTYQIVEKPEHLYTAGKALGKFQKQLSDFNVDMLYDTIPDFHNTEKRFEAFMKAVREDRKGRAKDVKEEIDFVINRAEDTKVLVNMIKENKLPLRVTHNDTKFNNIMIDDETGEGIAVIDLDTVMPGLSLYDFGDSIRSGATTALEDEVDLSKVNFDLNLYEHFAKGFLESAGDAFTKDEIEYLPFAAKLMTFECGMRFLMDYLNGDVYFKIHRENHNLDRARNQFKLVSDMEKEMDNMKKIVYSYI
;
A
#
# COMPACT_ATOMS: atom_id res chain seq x y z
N MET A 1 18.51 -21.18 -4.61
CA MET A 1 18.21 -22.33 -3.73
C MET A 1 16.94 -22.00 -2.98
N ASN A 2 15.86 -22.76 -3.16
CA ASN A 2 14.66 -22.57 -2.35
C ASN A 2 15.02 -22.90 -0.90
N LYS A 3 14.93 -21.90 -0.01
CA LYS A 3 15.10 -22.15 1.42
C LYS A 3 13.89 -22.95 1.88
N THR A 4 14.12 -24.17 2.34
CA THR A 4 13.08 -24.99 2.96
C THR A 4 12.98 -24.57 4.42
N TYR A 5 11.83 -24.06 4.85
CA TYR A 5 11.55 -23.72 6.24
C TYR A 5 10.80 -24.88 6.92
N ASP A 6 11.10 -25.13 8.17
CA ASP A 6 10.29 -26.02 9.02
C ASP A 6 9.07 -25.24 9.55
N PHE A 7 8.04 -25.13 8.71
CA PHE A 7 6.84 -24.38 9.03
C PHE A 7 6.12 -24.91 10.28
N LYS A 8 6.16 -26.21 10.51
CA LYS A 8 5.54 -26.82 11.68
C LYS A 8 6.21 -26.33 12.97
N SER A 9 7.53 -26.41 13.04
CA SER A 9 8.31 -25.95 14.20
C SER A 9 8.13 -24.43 14.43
N ILE A 10 7.98 -23.63 13.37
CA ILE A 10 7.73 -22.20 13.48
C ILE A 10 6.30 -21.95 14.01
N ALA A 11 5.29 -22.58 13.41
CA ALA A 11 3.89 -22.38 13.72
C ALA A 11 3.53 -22.88 15.15
N GLU A 12 4.21 -23.92 15.64
CA GLU A 12 4.05 -24.42 17.01
C GLU A 12 4.37 -23.40 18.11
N ASN A 13 5.03 -22.27 17.78
CA ASN A 13 5.26 -21.19 18.74
C ASN A 13 4.06 -20.26 18.92
N PHE A 14 3.02 -20.39 18.09
CA PHE A 14 1.83 -19.55 18.11
C PHE A 14 0.63 -20.26 18.76
N ASN A 15 -0.35 -19.49 19.21
CA ASN A 15 -1.61 -20.00 19.75
C ASN A 15 -2.59 -20.32 18.61
N LEU A 16 -2.28 -21.36 17.85
CA LEU A 16 -3.16 -21.87 16.79
C LEU A 16 -4.25 -22.75 17.39
N GLU A 17 -5.44 -22.67 16.81
CA GLU A 17 -6.52 -23.63 17.04
C GLU A 17 -6.36 -24.81 16.08
N GLY A 18 -6.57 -26.04 16.57
CA GLY A 18 -6.47 -27.26 15.79
C GLY A 18 -5.04 -27.80 15.62
N GLU A 19 -4.97 -28.95 14.96
CA GLU A 19 -3.71 -29.65 14.65
C GLU A 19 -3.18 -29.25 13.27
N ILE A 20 -1.90 -28.86 13.17
CA ILE A 20 -1.26 -28.48 11.90
C ILE A 20 -1.17 -29.72 10.99
N LYS A 21 -1.82 -29.68 9.83
CA LYS A 21 -1.83 -30.78 8.83
C LYS A 21 -0.89 -30.52 7.68
N THR A 22 -1.00 -29.38 7.01
CA THR A 22 -0.20 -29.03 5.84
C THR A 22 0.19 -27.54 5.84
N SER A 23 1.25 -27.24 5.11
CA SER A 23 1.58 -25.88 4.73
C SER A 23 1.69 -25.81 3.22
N ASP A 24 0.87 -24.98 2.57
CA ASP A 24 0.96 -24.75 1.13
C ASP A 24 2.03 -23.69 0.87
N SER A 25 2.90 -24.01 -0.11
CA SER A 25 3.99 -23.12 -0.48
C SER A 25 3.50 -21.95 -1.34
N HIS A 26 3.93 -20.75 -0.95
CA HIS A 26 3.89 -19.52 -1.72
C HIS A 26 2.52 -19.06 -2.22
N VAL A 27 1.81 -18.35 -1.37
CA VAL A 27 0.89 -17.33 -1.85
C VAL A 27 1.75 -16.09 -2.19
N CYS A 28 1.50 -15.49 -3.36
CA CYS A 28 2.31 -14.44 -3.94
C CYS A 28 2.41 -13.21 -3.04
N GLY A 29 3.53 -13.02 -2.34
CA GLY A 29 3.87 -11.79 -1.63
C GLY A 29 4.99 -11.06 -2.39
N HIS A 30 4.88 -9.73 -2.55
CA HIS A 30 5.92 -8.96 -3.25
C HIS A 30 7.15 -8.70 -2.37
N ILE A 31 6.96 -8.54 -1.07
CA ILE A 31 8.00 -8.17 -0.10
C ILE A 31 8.30 -9.32 0.86
N ASN A 32 7.27 -9.83 1.54
CA ASN A 32 7.39 -10.92 2.50
C ASN A 32 7.19 -12.29 1.86
N ASP A 33 7.81 -13.33 2.43
CA ASP A 33 7.50 -14.70 2.08
C ASP A 33 6.18 -15.09 2.80
N THR A 34 5.13 -15.43 2.05
CA THR A 34 3.78 -15.71 2.58
C THR A 34 3.39 -17.16 2.33
N PHE A 35 2.81 -17.82 3.32
CA PHE A 35 2.43 -19.22 3.32
C PHE A 35 1.05 -19.39 3.97
N ILE A 36 0.30 -20.41 3.55
CA ILE A 36 -0.94 -20.80 4.21
C ILE A 36 -0.66 -22.02 5.10
N ILE A 37 -1.08 -21.95 6.34
CA ILE A 37 -1.07 -23.06 7.31
C ILE A 37 -2.49 -23.59 7.41
N ASN A 38 -2.68 -24.86 7.14
CA ASN A 38 -3.96 -25.54 7.29
C ASN A 38 -3.93 -26.37 8.58
N CYS A 39 -4.90 -26.13 9.45
CA CYS A 39 -5.12 -26.87 10.69
C CYS A 39 -6.46 -27.61 10.62
N GLU A 40 -6.58 -28.71 11.36
CA GLU A 40 -7.83 -29.43 11.58
C GLU A 40 -8.28 -29.19 13.00
N GLY A 41 -9.47 -28.57 13.16
CA GLY A 41 -10.07 -28.31 14.45
C GLY A 41 -10.61 -29.58 15.13
N GLU A 42 -11.11 -29.42 16.35
CA GLU A 42 -11.56 -30.58 17.18
C GLU A 42 -12.71 -31.37 16.56
N ASN A 43 -13.56 -30.72 15.74
CA ASN A 43 -14.69 -31.37 15.06
C ASN A 43 -14.38 -31.72 13.60
N GLY A 44 -13.12 -31.63 13.16
CA GLY A 44 -12.69 -31.93 11.80
C GLY A 44 -12.88 -30.75 10.81
N GLU A 45 -13.21 -29.57 11.31
CA GLU A 45 -13.28 -28.36 10.49
C GLU A 45 -11.89 -27.90 10.02
N GLU A 46 -11.80 -27.37 8.82
CA GLU A 46 -10.57 -26.77 8.29
C GLU A 46 -10.41 -25.35 8.83
N ILE A 47 -9.29 -25.09 9.50
CA ILE A 47 -8.90 -23.75 9.99
C ILE A 47 -7.66 -23.31 9.22
N LYS A 48 -7.69 -22.09 8.67
CA LYS A 48 -6.57 -21.55 7.89
C LYS A 48 -5.94 -20.35 8.57
N TYR A 49 -4.62 -20.25 8.41
CA TYR A 49 -3.83 -19.12 8.88
C TYR A 49 -2.87 -18.65 7.78
N VAL A 50 -2.52 -17.37 7.83
CA VAL A 50 -1.51 -16.77 6.96
C VAL A 50 -0.23 -16.62 7.76
N LEU A 51 0.79 -17.43 7.45
CA LEU A 51 2.13 -17.33 8.03
C LEU A 51 3.00 -16.47 7.13
N GLN A 52 3.66 -15.47 7.69
CA GLN A 52 4.57 -14.61 6.95
C GLN A 52 5.93 -14.52 7.61
N LYS A 53 6.96 -14.56 6.77
CA LYS A 53 8.32 -14.18 7.16
C LYS A 53 8.53 -12.72 6.80
N VAL A 54 8.81 -11.90 7.81
CA VAL A 54 9.07 -10.47 7.62
C VAL A 54 10.41 -10.26 6.93
N ASN A 55 10.44 -9.42 5.90
CA ASN A 55 11.64 -9.07 5.17
C ASN A 55 12.47 -8.02 5.94
N SER A 56 13.42 -8.49 6.76
CA SER A 56 14.28 -7.63 7.58
C SER A 56 15.32 -6.83 6.76
N ASP A 57 15.45 -7.10 5.46
CA ASP A 57 16.29 -6.28 4.58
C ASP A 57 15.62 -4.94 4.26
N ILE A 58 14.28 -4.92 4.20
CA ILE A 58 13.47 -3.73 3.98
C ILE A 58 13.06 -3.12 5.33
N PHE A 59 12.44 -3.91 6.20
CA PHE A 59 11.99 -3.47 7.52
C PHE A 59 13.08 -3.69 8.55
N LYS A 60 13.89 -2.66 8.80
CA LYS A 60 15.08 -2.76 9.67
C LYS A 60 14.75 -2.99 11.14
N ASN A 61 13.53 -2.69 11.56
CA ASN A 61 13.04 -2.91 12.90
C ASN A 61 11.68 -3.64 12.89
N PRO A 62 11.69 -4.99 12.71
CA PRO A 62 10.46 -5.78 12.66
C PRO A 62 9.61 -5.70 13.94
N GLU A 63 10.22 -5.39 15.09
CA GLU A 63 9.50 -5.24 16.35
C GLU A 63 8.61 -3.99 16.32
N GLN A 64 9.15 -2.85 15.91
CA GLN A 64 8.39 -1.60 15.74
C GLN A 64 7.31 -1.74 14.65
N LEU A 65 7.62 -2.43 13.55
CA LEU A 65 6.65 -2.76 12.52
C LEU A 65 5.45 -3.51 13.10
N MET A 66 5.70 -4.55 13.89
CA MET A 66 4.63 -5.35 14.48
C MET A 66 3.86 -4.59 15.56
N GLU A 67 4.50 -3.67 16.28
CA GLU A 67 3.83 -2.79 17.23
C GLU A 67 2.88 -1.82 16.51
N ASN A 68 3.28 -1.22 15.39
CA ASN A 68 2.38 -0.41 14.56
C ASN A 68 1.16 -1.21 14.11
N ILE A 69 1.38 -2.40 13.54
CA ILE A 69 0.28 -3.25 13.03
C ILE A 69 -0.66 -3.64 14.18
N GLU A 70 -0.12 -4.02 15.33
CA GLU A 70 -0.92 -4.40 16.50
C GLU A 70 -1.77 -3.24 17.01
N ASN A 71 -1.18 -2.05 17.16
CA ASN A 71 -1.87 -0.86 17.63
C ASN A 71 -3.01 -0.47 16.67
N VAL A 72 -2.72 -0.44 15.37
CA VAL A 72 -3.71 -0.07 14.34
C VAL A 72 -4.83 -1.10 14.25
N THR A 73 -4.51 -2.39 14.17
CA THR A 73 -5.54 -3.43 14.06
C THR A 73 -6.39 -3.55 15.32
N SER A 74 -5.81 -3.33 16.51
CA SER A 74 -6.56 -3.32 17.76
C SER A 74 -7.54 -2.15 17.83
N HIS A 75 -7.14 -0.96 17.36
CA HIS A 75 -8.02 0.20 17.29
C HIS A 75 -9.18 -0.04 16.32
N ILE A 76 -8.89 -0.48 15.08
CA ILE A 76 -9.91 -0.80 14.08
C ILE A 76 -10.87 -1.87 14.60
N LYS A 77 -10.36 -2.91 15.24
CA LYS A 77 -11.19 -3.97 15.85
C LYS A 77 -12.22 -3.42 16.84
N ASN A 78 -11.81 -2.48 17.69
CA ASN A 78 -12.73 -1.84 18.63
C ASN A 78 -13.81 -1.03 17.90
N LYS A 79 -13.44 -0.27 16.84
CA LYS A 79 -14.41 0.47 16.02
C LYS A 79 -15.41 -0.45 15.33
N ILE A 80 -14.95 -1.57 14.77
CA ILE A 80 -15.83 -2.57 14.14
C ILE A 80 -16.82 -3.14 15.16
N ILE A 81 -16.38 -3.45 16.38
CA ILE A 81 -17.25 -3.94 17.44
C ILE A 81 -18.30 -2.87 17.84
N GLU A 82 -17.90 -1.60 17.96
CA GLU A 82 -18.81 -0.48 18.23
C GLU A 82 -19.87 -0.31 17.12
N GLU A 83 -19.50 -0.60 15.87
CA GLU A 83 -20.37 -0.57 14.69
C GLU A 83 -21.22 -1.86 14.52
N ASN A 84 -21.11 -2.84 15.43
CA ASN A 84 -21.72 -4.17 15.36
C ASN A 84 -21.29 -4.99 14.12
N GLY A 85 -20.07 -4.77 13.60
CA GLY A 85 -19.46 -5.54 12.54
C GLY A 85 -18.76 -6.82 13.02
N ASP A 86 -18.15 -7.52 12.08
CA ASP A 86 -17.39 -8.75 12.36
C ASP A 86 -15.86 -8.49 12.36
N PRO A 87 -15.23 -8.31 13.52
CA PRO A 87 -13.81 -8.01 13.60
C PRO A 87 -12.91 -9.16 13.13
N LEU A 88 -13.41 -10.39 12.99
CA LEU A 88 -12.63 -11.49 12.43
C LEU A 88 -12.51 -11.43 10.92
N ARG A 89 -13.44 -10.73 10.25
CA ARG A 89 -13.46 -10.56 8.80
C ARG A 89 -13.07 -9.16 8.33
N GLU A 90 -13.37 -8.13 9.11
CA GLU A 90 -13.23 -6.73 8.65
C GLU A 90 -11.88 -6.08 8.98
N THR A 91 -10.96 -6.81 9.62
CA THR A 91 -9.58 -6.37 9.82
C THR A 91 -8.63 -7.55 9.97
N LEU A 92 -7.32 -7.31 9.84
CA LEU A 92 -6.30 -8.31 10.15
C LEU A 92 -6.31 -8.66 11.63
N ASN A 93 -6.26 -9.95 11.93
CA ASN A 93 -6.19 -10.47 13.29
C ASN A 93 -4.87 -11.21 13.51
N ILE A 94 -4.01 -10.64 14.36
CA ILE A 94 -2.71 -11.22 14.72
C ILE A 94 -2.92 -12.38 15.65
N VAL A 95 -2.40 -13.55 15.29
CA VAL A 95 -2.30 -14.69 16.19
C VAL A 95 -1.08 -14.51 17.08
N LYS A 96 -1.29 -14.42 18.39
CA LYS A 96 -0.20 -14.26 19.36
C LYS A 96 0.62 -15.54 19.52
N THR A 97 1.90 -15.37 19.81
CA THR A 97 2.74 -16.49 20.25
C THR A 97 2.29 -17.02 21.62
N LYS A 98 2.75 -18.19 22.00
CA LYS A 98 2.53 -18.77 23.33
C LYS A 98 3.06 -17.89 24.48
N GLU A 99 4.01 -16.99 24.16
CA GLU A 99 4.54 -15.97 25.08
C GLU A 99 3.75 -14.63 25.03
N GLY A 100 2.68 -14.55 24.24
CA GLY A 100 1.84 -13.36 24.12
C GLY A 100 2.37 -12.28 23.15
N LYS A 101 3.45 -12.55 22.40
CA LYS A 101 4.02 -11.61 21.42
C LYS A 101 3.28 -11.66 20.08
N SER A 102 3.36 -10.58 19.31
CA SER A 102 2.78 -10.48 17.94
C SER A 102 3.66 -11.10 16.84
N PHE A 103 4.86 -11.52 17.18
CA PHE A 103 5.82 -12.16 16.27
C PHE A 103 6.67 -13.20 17.00
N TYR A 104 7.24 -14.12 16.25
CA TYR A 104 8.24 -15.08 16.70
C TYR A 104 9.57 -14.83 16.01
N LYS A 105 10.65 -14.65 16.79
CA LYS A 105 12.01 -14.54 16.28
C LYS A 105 12.70 -15.89 16.42
N CYS A 106 13.03 -16.53 15.29
CA CYS A 106 13.70 -17.83 15.31
C CYS A 106 15.22 -17.70 15.52
N LYS A 107 15.91 -18.84 15.71
CA LYS A 107 17.36 -18.87 15.96
C LYS A 107 18.20 -18.29 14.83
N GLU A 108 17.71 -18.34 13.61
CA GLU A 108 18.33 -17.78 12.41
C GLU A 108 18.05 -16.28 12.23
N GLU A 109 17.60 -15.60 13.29
CA GLU A 109 17.26 -14.17 13.31
C GLU A 109 16.12 -13.76 12.33
N ASN A 110 15.34 -14.71 11.81
CA ASN A 110 14.16 -14.41 11.03
C ASN A 110 12.96 -14.11 11.92
N TYR A 111 12.17 -13.12 11.53
CA TYR A 111 10.93 -12.75 12.20
C TYR A 111 9.73 -13.35 11.46
N TRP A 112 8.85 -14.00 12.23
CA TRP A 112 7.66 -14.67 11.73
C TRP A 112 6.43 -14.13 12.43
N ARG A 113 5.33 -14.01 11.68
CA ARG A 113 4.02 -13.62 12.20
C ARG A 113 2.93 -14.47 11.59
N ILE A 114 1.81 -14.58 12.30
CA ILE A 114 0.63 -15.30 11.82
C ILE A 114 -0.58 -14.37 11.93
N PHE A 115 -1.40 -14.39 10.91
CA PHE A 115 -2.73 -13.77 10.89
C PHE A 115 -3.79 -14.85 10.71
N ASN A 116 -5.00 -14.62 11.25
CA ASN A 116 -6.16 -15.41 10.86
C ASN A 116 -6.44 -15.23 9.38
N PHE A 117 -6.84 -16.31 8.73
CA PHE A 117 -7.27 -16.24 7.35
C PHE A 117 -8.69 -15.66 7.26
N ILE A 118 -8.89 -14.67 6.40
CA ILE A 118 -10.22 -14.08 6.17
C ILE A 118 -10.93 -14.92 5.11
N HIS A 119 -11.96 -15.65 5.51
CA HIS A 119 -12.75 -16.51 4.63
C HIS A 119 -13.82 -15.74 3.86
N GLY A 120 -14.18 -16.25 2.66
CA GLY A 120 -15.26 -15.69 1.84
C GLY A 120 -14.95 -14.28 1.32
N ALA A 121 -13.67 -13.97 1.12
CA ALA A 121 -13.23 -12.71 0.55
C ALA A 121 -11.96 -12.93 -0.29
N SER A 122 -11.85 -12.18 -1.38
CA SER A 122 -10.76 -12.29 -2.37
C SER A 122 -10.11 -10.93 -2.62
N THR A 123 -8.87 -10.96 -3.11
CA THR A 123 -8.16 -9.76 -3.60
C THR A 123 -8.03 -9.82 -5.12
N TYR A 124 -8.04 -8.67 -5.77
CA TYR A 124 -7.99 -8.56 -7.22
C TYR A 124 -6.76 -7.78 -7.66
N GLN A 125 -6.08 -8.27 -8.70
CA GLN A 125 -4.87 -7.62 -9.24
C GLN A 125 -5.20 -6.51 -10.25
N ILE A 126 -6.35 -6.60 -10.90
CA ILE A 126 -6.77 -5.73 -12.01
C ILE A 126 -8.19 -5.23 -11.74
N VAL A 127 -8.42 -3.97 -12.07
CA VAL A 127 -9.76 -3.38 -12.07
C VAL A 127 -10.49 -3.81 -13.33
N GLU A 128 -11.49 -4.67 -13.21
CA GLU A 128 -12.26 -5.18 -14.36
C GLU A 128 -13.45 -4.29 -14.70
N LYS A 129 -13.96 -3.54 -13.72
CA LYS A 129 -15.11 -2.64 -13.87
C LYS A 129 -15.03 -1.48 -12.86
N PRO A 130 -15.62 -0.31 -13.18
CA PRO A 130 -15.53 0.88 -12.33
C PRO A 130 -16.06 0.68 -10.90
N GLU A 131 -17.06 -0.20 -10.71
CA GLU A 131 -17.62 -0.49 -9.40
C GLU A 131 -16.61 -1.09 -8.43
N HIS A 132 -15.60 -1.79 -8.93
CA HIS A 132 -14.50 -2.29 -8.10
C HIS A 132 -13.73 -1.14 -7.43
N LEU A 133 -13.53 -0.02 -8.15
CA LEU A 133 -12.87 1.16 -7.57
C LEU A 133 -13.77 1.91 -6.59
N TYR A 134 -15.08 1.97 -6.86
CA TYR A 134 -16.01 2.52 -5.88
C TYR A 134 -15.96 1.73 -4.57
N THR A 135 -15.99 0.41 -4.66
CA THR A 135 -15.86 -0.50 -3.50
C THR A 135 -14.52 -0.31 -2.77
N ALA A 136 -13.41 -0.20 -3.53
CA ALA A 136 -12.10 0.06 -2.95
C ALA A 136 -12.03 1.42 -2.25
N GLY A 137 -12.59 2.45 -2.88
CA GLY A 137 -12.71 3.78 -2.28
C GLY A 137 -13.48 3.75 -0.96
N LYS A 138 -14.63 3.05 -0.92
CA LYS A 138 -15.41 2.86 0.31
C LYS A 138 -14.60 2.18 1.42
N ALA A 139 -13.90 1.10 1.10
CA ALA A 139 -13.11 0.36 2.08
C ALA A 139 -11.97 1.23 2.65
N LEU A 140 -11.24 1.93 1.78
CA LEU A 140 -10.16 2.80 2.21
C LEU A 140 -10.68 4.04 2.97
N GLY A 141 -11.81 4.62 2.53
CA GLY A 141 -12.47 5.70 3.24
C GLY A 141 -12.93 5.28 4.65
N LYS A 142 -13.51 4.07 4.78
CA LYS A 142 -13.86 3.49 6.08
C LYS A 142 -12.62 3.29 6.96
N PHE A 143 -11.54 2.75 6.41
CA PHE A 143 -10.26 2.57 7.10
C PHE A 143 -9.72 3.91 7.65
N GLN A 144 -9.68 4.95 6.84
CA GLN A 144 -9.24 6.28 7.26
C GLN A 144 -10.17 6.89 8.33
N LYS A 145 -11.47 6.70 8.22
CA LYS A 145 -12.46 7.16 9.20
C LYS A 145 -12.30 6.46 10.54
N GLN A 146 -12.16 5.15 10.55
CA GLN A 146 -11.96 4.36 11.77
C GLN A 146 -10.68 4.74 12.50
N LEU A 147 -9.67 5.26 11.79
CA LEU A 147 -8.39 5.70 12.35
C LEU A 147 -8.31 7.21 12.59
N SER A 148 -9.37 7.97 12.34
CA SER A 148 -9.36 9.44 12.43
C SER A 148 -9.09 9.98 13.83
N ASP A 149 -9.43 9.24 14.87
CA ASP A 149 -9.21 9.54 16.28
C ASP A 149 -8.04 8.77 16.90
N PHE A 150 -7.28 8.02 16.09
CA PHE A 150 -6.09 7.32 16.55
C PHE A 150 -4.96 8.31 16.87
N ASN A 151 -4.30 8.12 18.02
CA ASN A 151 -3.12 8.92 18.35
C ASN A 151 -1.90 8.49 17.53
N VAL A 152 -1.60 9.24 16.47
CA VAL A 152 -0.52 8.95 15.51
C VAL A 152 0.87 8.91 16.15
N ASP A 153 1.08 9.59 17.29
CA ASP A 153 2.36 9.56 18.03
C ASP A 153 2.69 8.20 18.64
N MET A 154 1.74 7.26 18.63
CA MET A 154 1.96 5.86 19.03
C MET A 154 2.62 5.01 17.95
N LEU A 155 2.81 5.53 16.73
CA LEU A 155 3.39 4.81 15.61
C LEU A 155 4.85 5.22 15.39
N TYR A 156 5.63 4.24 14.95
CA TYR A 156 7.01 4.43 14.52
C TYR A 156 7.10 4.68 13.01
N ASP A 157 8.05 5.51 12.60
CA ASP A 157 8.46 5.62 11.20
C ASP A 157 9.32 4.40 10.82
N THR A 158 8.67 3.33 10.38
CA THR A 158 9.35 2.06 10.03
C THR A 158 10.21 2.18 8.77
N ILE A 159 9.87 3.10 7.88
CA ILE A 159 10.66 3.49 6.70
C ILE A 159 10.77 5.02 6.69
N PRO A 160 11.85 5.58 7.27
CA PRO A 160 12.01 7.03 7.32
C PRO A 160 11.91 7.70 5.96
N ASP A 161 11.23 8.86 5.91
CA ASP A 161 11.04 9.66 4.70
C ASP A 161 10.35 8.93 3.54
N PHE A 162 9.48 7.97 3.81
CA PHE A 162 8.91 7.08 2.80
C PHE A 162 8.24 7.85 1.64
N HIS A 163 7.39 8.82 1.94
CA HIS A 163 6.75 9.73 0.97
C HIS A 163 7.21 11.19 1.13
N ASN A 164 8.43 11.42 1.61
CA ASN A 164 9.04 12.74 1.55
C ASN A 164 9.51 13.03 0.12
N THR A 165 8.59 13.54 -0.70
CA THR A 165 8.81 13.77 -2.13
C THR A 165 9.97 14.73 -2.42
N GLU A 166 10.24 15.72 -1.54
CA GLU A 166 11.39 16.61 -1.65
C GLU A 166 12.70 15.84 -1.52
N LYS A 167 12.84 14.99 -0.50
CA LYS A 167 14.02 14.13 -0.33
C LYS A 167 14.15 13.07 -1.42
N ARG A 168 13.03 12.55 -1.94
CA ARG A 168 13.04 11.64 -3.09
C ARG A 168 13.60 12.34 -4.33
N PHE A 169 13.21 13.60 -4.58
CA PHE A 169 13.76 14.40 -5.67
C PHE A 169 15.26 14.67 -5.49
N GLU A 170 15.73 15.01 -4.28
CA GLU A 170 17.16 15.19 -3.99
C GLU A 170 17.96 13.91 -4.27
N ALA A 171 17.43 12.75 -3.86
CA ALA A 171 18.04 11.45 -4.12
C ALA A 171 18.07 11.12 -5.62
N PHE A 172 16.99 11.45 -6.35
CA PHE A 172 16.95 11.32 -7.81
C PHE A 172 18.02 12.19 -8.48
N MET A 173 18.12 13.48 -8.12
CA MET A 173 19.12 14.38 -8.67
C MET A 173 20.55 13.94 -8.36
N LYS A 174 20.75 13.28 -7.21
CA LYS A 174 22.03 12.65 -6.89
C LYS A 174 22.31 11.48 -7.84
N ALA A 175 21.34 10.60 -8.09
CA ALA A 175 21.49 9.48 -9.03
C ALA A 175 21.82 9.95 -10.46
N VAL A 176 21.16 11.04 -10.91
CA VAL A 176 21.45 11.67 -12.22
C VAL A 176 22.91 12.19 -12.28
N ARG A 177 23.37 12.88 -11.24
CA ARG A 177 24.77 13.41 -11.21
C ARG A 177 25.81 12.30 -11.13
N GLU A 178 25.56 11.25 -10.36
CA GLU A 178 26.48 10.13 -10.22
C GLU A 178 26.53 9.23 -11.45
N ASP A 179 25.44 9.12 -12.16
CA ASP A 179 25.24 8.31 -13.38
C ASP A 179 26.03 6.99 -13.38
N ARG A 180 25.90 6.22 -12.31
CA ARG A 180 26.73 5.03 -12.01
C ARG A 180 26.79 4.00 -13.13
N LYS A 181 25.80 4.01 -14.00
CA LYS A 181 25.68 3.05 -15.12
C LYS A 181 25.83 3.72 -16.48
N GLY A 182 26.08 5.04 -16.55
CA GLY A 182 26.22 5.78 -17.80
C GLY A 182 24.92 5.85 -18.62
N ARG A 183 23.74 5.73 -17.96
CA ARG A 183 22.42 5.66 -18.58
C ARG A 183 21.74 7.03 -18.71
N ALA A 184 22.20 8.06 -17.99
CA ALA A 184 21.54 9.37 -17.96
C ALA A 184 21.45 10.04 -19.35
N LYS A 185 22.44 9.81 -20.20
CA LYS A 185 22.45 10.33 -21.57
C LYS A 185 21.31 9.81 -22.46
N ASP A 186 20.81 8.61 -22.16
CA ASP A 186 19.81 7.89 -22.96
C ASP A 186 18.37 8.18 -22.49
N VAL A 187 18.20 8.90 -21.37
CA VAL A 187 16.90 9.18 -20.71
C VAL A 187 16.76 10.67 -20.35
N LYS A 188 17.26 11.55 -21.22
CA LYS A 188 17.24 13.01 -20.99
C LYS A 188 15.81 13.56 -20.90
N GLU A 189 14.91 13.07 -21.74
CA GLU A 189 13.51 13.51 -21.77
C GLU A 189 12.81 13.17 -20.44
N GLU A 190 13.06 11.99 -19.89
CA GLU A 190 12.52 11.55 -18.61
C GLU A 190 13.13 12.35 -17.43
N ILE A 191 14.42 12.64 -17.49
CA ILE A 191 15.10 13.49 -16.49
C ILE A 191 14.52 14.90 -16.52
N ASP A 192 14.38 15.51 -17.71
CA ASP A 192 13.80 16.84 -17.88
C ASP A 192 12.33 16.87 -17.42
N PHE A 193 11.57 15.80 -17.66
CA PHE A 193 10.21 15.65 -17.15
C PHE A 193 10.15 15.79 -15.63
N VAL A 194 11.07 15.14 -14.93
CA VAL A 194 11.18 15.22 -13.46
C VAL A 194 11.63 16.60 -13.00
N ILE A 195 12.66 17.16 -13.62
CA ILE A 195 13.20 18.49 -13.25
C ILE A 195 12.14 19.58 -13.40
N ASN A 196 11.35 19.55 -14.48
CA ASN A 196 10.30 20.54 -14.74
C ASN A 196 9.16 20.50 -13.70
N ARG A 197 9.08 19.45 -12.86
CA ARG A 197 8.08 19.27 -11.78
C ARG A 197 8.70 19.29 -10.38
N ALA A 198 9.93 19.80 -10.25
CA ALA A 198 10.63 19.86 -8.96
C ALA A 198 9.84 20.60 -7.87
N GLU A 199 9.13 21.67 -8.22
CA GLU A 199 8.34 22.44 -7.24
C GLU A 199 7.13 21.66 -6.71
N ASP A 200 6.56 20.74 -7.48
CA ASP A 200 5.46 19.87 -7.01
C ASP A 200 5.89 19.02 -5.81
N THR A 201 7.16 18.58 -5.77
CA THR A 201 7.69 17.74 -4.70
C THR A 201 7.69 18.40 -3.33
N LYS A 202 7.63 19.71 -3.26
CA LYS A 202 7.67 20.51 -2.04
C LYS A 202 6.29 20.82 -1.47
N VAL A 203 5.24 20.71 -2.28
CA VAL A 203 3.91 21.23 -1.92
C VAL A 203 3.38 20.60 -0.64
N LEU A 204 3.17 19.30 -0.60
CA LEU A 204 2.61 18.61 0.57
C LEU A 204 3.58 18.63 1.75
N VAL A 205 4.89 18.50 1.50
CA VAL A 205 5.92 18.56 2.54
C VAL A 205 5.92 19.95 3.24
N ASN A 206 5.74 21.02 2.49
CA ASN A 206 5.65 22.36 3.07
C ASN A 206 4.33 22.54 3.85
N MET A 207 3.22 22.00 3.36
CA MET A 207 1.95 22.06 4.08
C MET A 207 2.00 21.33 5.43
N ILE A 208 2.77 20.22 5.53
CA ILE A 208 3.05 19.58 6.83
C ILE A 208 3.85 20.52 7.73
N LYS A 209 4.95 21.10 7.22
CA LYS A 209 5.80 22.04 7.97
C LYS A 209 5.02 23.28 8.47
N GLU A 210 4.03 23.71 7.71
CA GLU A 210 3.15 24.85 8.00
C GLU A 210 1.93 24.48 8.88
N ASN A 211 1.80 23.21 9.31
CA ASN A 211 0.68 22.67 10.06
C ASN A 211 -0.70 22.84 9.36
N LYS A 212 -0.73 22.86 8.04
CA LYS A 212 -1.95 22.91 7.23
C LYS A 212 -2.55 21.53 7.02
N LEU A 213 -1.72 20.50 6.93
CA LEU A 213 -2.12 19.12 6.82
C LEU A 213 -1.74 18.34 8.08
N PRO A 214 -2.69 17.67 8.74
CA PRO A 214 -2.40 16.84 9.89
C PRO A 214 -1.72 15.54 9.47
N LEU A 215 -0.83 15.03 10.32
CA LEU A 215 -0.39 13.64 10.20
C LEU A 215 -1.49 12.71 10.69
N ARG A 216 -1.70 11.63 9.95
CA ARG A 216 -2.67 10.56 10.23
C ARG A 216 -2.00 9.21 10.18
N VAL A 217 -2.70 8.19 10.61
CA VAL A 217 -2.33 6.81 10.28
C VAL A 217 -2.49 6.63 8.77
N THR A 218 -1.41 6.30 8.10
CA THR A 218 -1.37 6.15 6.64
C THR A 218 -0.90 4.74 6.28
N HIS A 219 -1.59 4.09 5.37
CA HIS A 219 -1.24 2.74 4.91
C HIS A 219 0.03 2.75 4.04
N ASN A 220 0.17 3.76 3.17
CA ASN A 220 1.31 4.01 2.29
C ASN A 220 1.58 2.98 1.15
N ASP A 221 0.71 1.98 0.98
CA ASP A 221 0.74 1.05 -0.16
C ASP A 221 -0.69 0.57 -0.48
N THR A 222 -1.56 1.50 -0.88
CA THR A 222 -3.01 1.29 -1.04
C THR A 222 -3.42 0.77 -2.41
N LYS A 223 -2.61 -0.11 -2.96
CA LYS A 223 -2.95 -0.81 -4.21
C LYS A 223 -4.25 -1.59 -4.08
N PHE A 224 -4.96 -1.71 -5.20
CA PHE A 224 -6.24 -2.40 -5.25
C PHE A 224 -6.19 -3.83 -4.70
N ASN A 225 -5.08 -4.55 -4.87
CA ASN A 225 -4.89 -5.89 -4.34
C ASN A 225 -4.66 -5.97 -2.82
N ASN A 226 -4.59 -4.83 -2.13
CA ASN A 226 -4.52 -4.76 -0.67
C ASN A 226 -5.90 -4.52 -0.02
N ILE A 227 -6.98 -4.63 -0.81
CA ILE A 227 -8.35 -4.55 -0.35
C ILE A 227 -9.01 -5.91 -0.57
N MET A 228 -9.55 -6.49 0.50
CA MET A 228 -10.33 -7.71 0.43
C MET A 228 -11.79 -7.38 0.12
N ILE A 229 -12.32 -8.01 -0.91
CA ILE A 229 -13.69 -7.87 -1.37
C ILE A 229 -14.44 -9.15 -1.02
N ASP A 230 -15.59 -9.00 -0.37
CA ASP A 230 -16.48 -10.10 -0.01
C ASP A 230 -17.00 -10.79 -1.28
N ASP A 231 -16.88 -12.12 -1.33
CA ASP A 231 -17.18 -12.91 -2.52
C ASP A 231 -18.69 -12.99 -2.83
N GLU A 232 -19.55 -12.74 -1.83
CA GLU A 232 -21.02 -12.80 -1.98
C GLU A 232 -21.61 -11.43 -2.26
N THR A 233 -21.17 -10.39 -1.51
CA THR A 233 -21.77 -9.06 -1.58
C THR A 233 -21.05 -8.13 -2.54
N GLY A 234 -19.77 -8.39 -2.84
CA GLY A 234 -18.90 -7.52 -3.61
C GLY A 234 -18.48 -6.25 -2.83
N GLU A 235 -18.69 -6.19 -1.52
CA GLU A 235 -18.25 -5.09 -0.68
C GLU A 235 -16.80 -5.23 -0.24
N GLY A 236 -16.08 -4.09 -0.14
CA GLY A 236 -14.74 -4.07 0.44
C GLY A 236 -14.82 -4.21 1.96
N ILE A 237 -14.27 -5.28 2.50
CA ILE A 237 -14.44 -5.62 3.92
C ILE A 237 -13.19 -5.35 4.77
N ALA A 238 -12.00 -5.53 4.23
CA ALA A 238 -10.76 -5.35 4.98
C ALA A 238 -9.64 -4.74 4.13
N VAL A 239 -8.83 -3.90 4.76
CA VAL A 239 -7.56 -3.42 4.22
C VAL A 239 -6.44 -4.26 4.82
N ILE A 240 -5.60 -4.85 3.96
CA ILE A 240 -4.54 -5.78 4.34
C ILE A 240 -3.16 -5.26 3.94
N ASP A 241 -2.10 -6.01 4.27
CA ASP A 241 -0.69 -5.64 4.01
C ASP A 241 -0.27 -4.33 4.69
N LEU A 242 -0.48 -4.28 6.02
CA LEU A 242 -0.22 -3.10 6.86
C LEU A 242 1.26 -2.85 7.17
N ASP A 243 2.19 -3.39 6.39
CA ASP A 243 3.64 -3.31 6.67
C ASP A 243 4.20 -1.90 6.54
N THR A 244 3.55 -1.07 5.77
CA THR A 244 3.93 0.33 5.57
C THR A 244 3.10 1.30 6.41
N VAL A 245 2.31 0.77 7.36
CA VAL A 245 1.49 1.63 8.21
C VAL A 245 2.35 2.44 9.17
N MET A 246 2.30 3.77 9.01
CA MET A 246 3.08 4.73 9.80
C MET A 246 2.46 6.13 9.73
N PRO A 247 2.97 7.13 10.48
CA PRO A 247 2.53 8.51 10.33
C PRO A 247 2.72 9.04 8.92
N GLY A 248 1.70 9.68 8.35
CA GLY A 248 1.75 10.24 7.00
C GLY A 248 0.54 11.11 6.70
N LEU A 249 0.29 11.37 5.42
CA LEU A 249 -0.89 12.07 4.96
C LEU A 249 -1.90 11.07 4.35
N SER A 250 -3.16 11.17 4.74
CA SER A 250 -4.26 10.45 4.07
C SER A 250 -4.29 10.65 2.54
N LEU A 251 -3.76 11.78 2.10
CA LEU A 251 -3.55 12.11 0.70
C LEU A 251 -2.64 11.12 -0.04
N TYR A 252 -1.65 10.54 0.65
CA TYR A 252 -0.76 9.54 0.05
C TYR A 252 -1.53 8.26 -0.27
N ASP A 253 -2.40 7.82 0.62
CA ASP A 253 -3.24 6.65 0.41
C ASP A 253 -4.21 6.83 -0.74
N PHE A 254 -4.91 7.98 -0.79
CA PHE A 254 -5.76 8.33 -1.92
C PHE A 254 -4.96 8.34 -3.23
N GLY A 255 -3.81 9.00 -3.22
CA GLY A 255 -2.97 9.17 -4.41
C GLY A 255 -2.43 7.86 -4.95
N ASP A 256 -1.96 6.95 -4.08
CA ASP A 256 -1.42 5.65 -4.50
C ASP A 256 -2.50 4.71 -5.04
N SER A 257 -3.72 4.76 -4.46
CA SER A 257 -4.87 4.04 -5.00
C SER A 257 -5.23 4.50 -6.41
N ILE A 258 -5.26 5.82 -6.65
CA ILE A 258 -5.53 6.38 -7.98
C ILE A 258 -4.42 6.00 -8.96
N ARG A 259 -3.16 6.10 -8.56
CA ARG A 259 -2.01 5.73 -9.38
C ARG A 259 -2.13 4.30 -9.92
N SER A 260 -2.55 3.37 -9.09
CA SER A 260 -2.64 1.95 -9.44
C SER A 260 -3.98 1.56 -10.04
N GLY A 261 -5.07 2.27 -9.72
CA GLY A 261 -6.43 1.88 -10.05
C GLY A 261 -7.07 2.68 -11.20
N ALA A 262 -6.73 3.95 -11.38
CA ALA A 262 -7.37 4.79 -12.40
C ALA A 262 -6.74 4.66 -13.79
N THR A 263 -6.36 3.43 -14.15
CA THR A 263 -5.85 3.03 -15.46
C THR A 263 -6.19 1.58 -15.73
N THR A 264 -6.38 1.22 -16.99
CA THR A 264 -6.57 -0.19 -17.42
C THR A 264 -5.27 -0.85 -17.89
N ALA A 265 -4.19 -0.07 -18.01
CA ALA A 265 -2.88 -0.57 -18.40
C ALA A 265 -2.13 -1.19 -17.21
N LEU A 266 -1.35 -2.23 -17.48
CA LEU A 266 -0.40 -2.74 -16.49
C LEU A 266 0.68 -1.68 -16.21
N GLU A 267 1.24 -1.69 -14.99
CA GLU A 267 2.26 -0.74 -14.55
C GLU A 267 3.53 -0.76 -15.43
N ASP A 268 3.79 -1.87 -16.09
CA ASP A 268 4.95 -2.09 -16.97
C ASP A 268 4.59 -2.16 -18.49
N GLU A 269 3.39 -1.67 -18.87
CA GLU A 269 3.00 -1.57 -20.29
C GLU A 269 3.98 -0.68 -21.05
N VAL A 270 4.57 -1.23 -22.10
CA VAL A 270 5.58 -0.56 -22.94
C VAL A 270 4.93 0.39 -23.96
N ASP A 271 3.78 -0.01 -24.47
CA ASP A 271 3.03 0.79 -25.47
C ASP A 271 2.26 1.91 -24.76
N LEU A 272 2.87 3.09 -24.71
CA LEU A 272 2.29 4.26 -24.04
C LEU A 272 0.95 4.73 -24.66
N SER A 273 0.60 4.30 -25.87
CA SER A 273 -0.71 4.60 -26.45
C SER A 273 -1.86 3.87 -25.73
N LYS A 274 -1.56 2.79 -25.02
CA LYS A 274 -2.50 2.04 -24.19
C LYS A 274 -2.56 2.54 -22.76
N VAL A 275 -1.60 3.36 -22.33
CA VAL A 275 -1.53 3.92 -20.99
C VAL A 275 -2.33 5.21 -20.95
N ASN A 276 -3.46 5.21 -20.25
CA ASN A 276 -4.34 6.37 -20.15
C ASN A 276 -4.87 6.50 -18.73
N PHE A 277 -4.89 7.72 -18.21
CA PHE A 277 -5.64 8.03 -17.00
C PHE A 277 -7.13 8.04 -17.33
N ASP A 278 -7.90 7.24 -16.61
CA ASP A 278 -9.34 7.11 -16.79
C ASP A 278 -10.09 7.93 -15.73
N LEU A 279 -10.69 9.03 -16.16
CA LEU A 279 -11.42 9.94 -15.28
C LEU A 279 -12.67 9.29 -14.68
N ASN A 280 -13.31 8.33 -15.34
CA ASN A 280 -14.45 7.60 -14.83
C ASN A 280 -14.04 6.65 -13.68
N LEU A 281 -12.91 5.97 -13.82
CA LEU A 281 -12.33 5.16 -12.75
C LEU A 281 -11.94 6.03 -11.54
N TYR A 282 -11.34 7.20 -11.79
CA TYR A 282 -11.04 8.19 -10.76
C TYR A 282 -12.30 8.63 -10.01
N GLU A 283 -13.37 8.97 -10.73
CA GLU A 283 -14.65 9.40 -10.14
C GLU A 283 -15.23 8.33 -9.23
N HIS A 284 -15.26 7.06 -9.67
CA HIS A 284 -15.79 5.96 -8.86
C HIS A 284 -15.01 5.78 -7.55
N PHE A 285 -13.68 5.84 -7.61
CA PHE A 285 -12.87 5.76 -6.39
C PHE A 285 -13.10 6.97 -5.48
N ALA A 286 -13.01 8.19 -6.03
CA ALA A 286 -13.18 9.42 -5.26
C ALA A 286 -14.55 9.49 -4.57
N LYS A 287 -15.62 9.08 -5.28
CA LYS A 287 -16.97 8.96 -4.73
C LYS A 287 -17.01 8.03 -3.52
N GLY A 288 -16.55 6.78 -3.69
CA GLY A 288 -16.57 5.78 -2.60
C GLY A 288 -15.76 6.24 -1.39
N PHE A 289 -14.59 6.82 -1.63
CA PHE A 289 -13.69 7.32 -0.59
C PHE A 289 -14.33 8.48 0.20
N LEU A 290 -14.86 9.48 -0.48
CA LEU A 290 -15.45 10.67 0.16
C LEU A 290 -16.78 10.36 0.86
N GLU A 291 -17.64 9.52 0.29
CA GLU A 291 -18.87 9.07 0.94
C GLU A 291 -18.60 8.36 2.27
N SER A 292 -17.48 7.62 2.37
CA SER A 292 -17.12 6.85 3.57
C SER A 292 -16.36 7.66 4.62
N ALA A 293 -15.50 8.59 4.22
CA ALA A 293 -14.59 9.28 5.13
C ALA A 293 -14.56 10.81 5.01
N GLY A 294 -15.34 11.41 4.09
CA GLY A 294 -15.24 12.85 3.82
C GLY A 294 -15.42 13.75 5.04
N ASP A 295 -16.25 13.36 6.00
CA ASP A 295 -16.46 14.08 7.26
C ASP A 295 -15.29 13.99 8.25
N ALA A 296 -14.35 13.06 8.06
CA ALA A 296 -13.13 12.94 8.86
C ALA A 296 -11.98 13.82 8.36
N PHE A 297 -12.09 14.38 7.16
CA PHE A 297 -11.03 15.16 6.53
C PHE A 297 -11.23 16.67 6.67
N THR A 298 -10.11 17.39 6.78
CA THR A 298 -10.10 18.85 6.72
C THR A 298 -10.35 19.34 5.29
N LYS A 299 -10.71 20.61 5.15
CA LYS A 299 -10.89 21.22 3.81
C LYS A 299 -9.63 21.16 2.97
N ASP A 300 -8.47 21.40 3.59
CA ASP A 300 -7.18 21.36 2.90
C ASP A 300 -6.85 19.94 2.41
N GLU A 301 -7.14 18.90 3.22
CA GLU A 301 -6.98 17.51 2.76
C GLU A 301 -7.83 17.22 1.54
N ILE A 302 -9.10 17.60 1.57
CA ILE A 302 -10.03 17.37 0.43
C ILE A 302 -9.58 18.14 -0.82
N GLU A 303 -9.19 19.41 -0.66
CA GLU A 303 -8.74 20.25 -1.78
C GLU A 303 -7.53 19.67 -2.51
N TYR A 304 -6.62 19.04 -1.76
CA TYR A 304 -5.38 18.50 -2.31
C TYR A 304 -5.46 17.04 -2.77
N LEU A 305 -6.60 16.33 -2.65
CA LEU A 305 -6.76 14.95 -3.16
C LEU A 305 -6.40 14.82 -4.66
N PRO A 306 -6.87 15.69 -5.57
CA PRO A 306 -6.49 15.59 -6.98
C PRO A 306 -5.00 15.79 -7.22
N PHE A 307 -4.40 16.73 -6.50
CA PHE A 307 -2.96 16.96 -6.56
C PHE A 307 -2.17 15.77 -6.02
N ALA A 308 -2.62 15.14 -4.94
CA ALA A 308 -1.97 13.97 -4.37
C ALA A 308 -1.97 12.78 -5.33
N ALA A 309 -3.04 12.56 -6.09
CA ALA A 309 -3.08 11.55 -7.14
C ALA A 309 -1.95 11.75 -8.17
N LYS A 310 -1.79 12.98 -8.66
CA LYS A 310 -0.68 13.34 -9.55
C LYS A 310 0.68 13.16 -8.87
N LEU A 311 0.82 13.64 -7.63
CA LEU A 311 2.10 13.62 -6.92
C LEU A 311 2.58 12.20 -6.62
N MET A 312 1.70 11.31 -6.16
CA MET A 312 2.06 9.91 -5.87
C MET A 312 2.44 9.15 -7.14
N THR A 313 1.72 9.39 -8.25
CA THR A 313 2.08 8.85 -9.55
C THR A 313 3.44 9.37 -10.02
N PHE A 314 3.69 10.65 -9.84
CA PHE A 314 4.98 11.29 -10.16
C PHE A 314 6.12 10.73 -9.31
N GLU A 315 5.94 10.62 -7.99
CA GLU A 315 6.93 10.03 -7.08
C GLU A 315 7.28 8.61 -7.48
N CYS A 316 6.29 7.78 -7.79
CA CYS A 316 6.51 6.39 -8.21
C CYS A 316 7.34 6.32 -9.49
N GLY A 317 6.99 7.11 -10.51
CA GLY A 317 7.75 7.20 -11.76
C GLY A 317 9.19 7.68 -11.55
N MET A 318 9.39 8.69 -10.69
CA MET A 318 10.71 9.19 -10.33
C MET A 318 11.55 8.11 -9.61
N ARG A 319 10.93 7.31 -8.74
CA ARG A 319 11.62 6.20 -8.04
C ARG A 319 12.03 5.09 -9.01
N PHE A 320 11.19 4.74 -9.99
CA PHE A 320 11.55 3.78 -11.03
C PHE A 320 12.70 4.28 -11.89
N LEU A 321 12.66 5.55 -12.32
CA LEU A 321 13.74 6.14 -13.11
C LEU A 321 15.05 6.22 -12.31
N MET A 322 14.98 6.58 -11.02
CA MET A 322 16.13 6.59 -10.13
C MET A 322 16.76 5.21 -10.00
N ASP A 323 15.95 4.16 -9.86
CA ASP A 323 16.45 2.79 -9.74
C ASP A 323 17.08 2.31 -11.05
N TYR A 324 16.48 2.65 -12.20
CA TYR A 324 17.10 2.42 -13.51
C TYR A 324 18.48 3.05 -13.62
N LEU A 325 18.65 4.31 -13.23
CA LEU A 325 19.94 5.02 -13.23
C LEU A 325 20.95 4.37 -12.28
N ASN A 326 20.49 3.83 -11.14
CA ASN A 326 21.33 3.12 -10.17
C ASN A 326 21.68 1.68 -10.59
N GLY A 327 21.03 1.13 -11.62
CA GLY A 327 21.30 -0.20 -12.16
C GLY A 327 20.33 -1.27 -11.69
N ASP A 328 19.07 -0.91 -11.44
CA ASP A 328 17.97 -1.81 -11.14
C ASP A 328 18.22 -2.65 -9.88
N VAL A 329 18.52 -1.98 -8.76
CA VAL A 329 18.93 -2.63 -7.51
C VAL A 329 17.84 -2.71 -6.45
N TYR A 330 16.79 -1.90 -6.55
CA TYR A 330 15.72 -1.82 -5.56
C TYR A 330 14.48 -2.62 -5.99
N PHE A 331 13.94 -2.33 -7.18
CA PHE A 331 12.77 -3.03 -7.69
C PHE A 331 13.17 -4.30 -8.45
N LYS A 332 12.42 -5.37 -8.24
CA LYS A 332 12.60 -6.61 -9.02
C LYS A 332 12.31 -6.33 -10.50
N ILE A 333 13.24 -6.69 -11.37
CA ILE A 333 13.07 -6.62 -12.82
C ILE A 333 12.96 -8.03 -13.42
N HIS A 334 12.18 -8.16 -14.50
CA HIS A 334 12.00 -9.40 -15.24
C HIS A 334 12.52 -9.32 -16.67
N ARG A 335 12.94 -8.13 -17.11
CA ARG A 335 13.49 -7.84 -18.44
C ARG A 335 14.37 -6.61 -18.40
N GLU A 336 15.16 -6.41 -19.44
CA GLU A 336 15.93 -5.17 -19.63
C GLU A 336 14.97 -3.97 -19.75
N ASN A 337 15.39 -2.81 -19.24
CA ASN A 337 14.65 -1.55 -19.21
C ASN A 337 13.30 -1.59 -18.45
N HIS A 338 13.03 -2.63 -17.68
CA HIS A 338 11.75 -2.80 -17.00
C HIS A 338 11.38 -1.58 -16.12
N ASN A 339 12.32 -1.06 -15.33
CA ASN A 339 12.08 0.13 -14.52
C ASN A 339 11.96 1.43 -15.35
N LEU A 340 12.62 1.51 -16.50
CA LEU A 340 12.46 2.63 -17.43
C LEU A 340 11.05 2.64 -18.05
N ASP A 341 10.54 1.48 -18.45
CA ASP A 341 9.18 1.36 -18.98
C ASP A 341 8.13 1.72 -17.93
N ARG A 342 8.32 1.27 -16.70
CA ARG A 342 7.48 1.67 -15.55
C ARG A 342 7.52 3.18 -15.32
N ALA A 343 8.70 3.80 -15.37
CA ALA A 343 8.83 5.25 -15.21
C ALA A 343 8.05 6.00 -16.30
N ARG A 344 8.21 5.60 -17.55
CA ARG A 344 7.49 6.19 -18.71
C ARG A 344 5.98 6.04 -18.59
N ASN A 345 5.52 4.87 -18.15
CA ASN A 345 4.12 4.59 -17.88
C ASN A 345 3.56 5.60 -16.85
N GLN A 346 4.23 5.76 -15.70
CA GLN A 346 3.80 6.69 -14.66
C GLN A 346 3.84 8.15 -15.15
N PHE A 347 4.86 8.56 -15.90
CA PHE A 347 4.95 9.92 -16.44
C PHE A 347 3.86 10.21 -17.47
N LYS A 348 3.44 9.20 -18.24
CA LYS A 348 2.28 9.31 -19.13
C LYS A 348 0.99 9.58 -18.33
N LEU A 349 0.76 8.84 -17.24
CA LEU A 349 -0.39 9.06 -16.35
C LEU A 349 -0.36 10.45 -15.72
N VAL A 350 0.82 10.91 -15.24
CA VAL A 350 0.99 12.28 -14.71
C VAL A 350 0.57 13.31 -15.74
N SER A 351 1.05 13.17 -16.98
CA SER A 351 0.71 14.10 -18.07
C SER A 351 -0.77 14.14 -18.40
N ASP A 352 -1.46 13.01 -18.27
CA ASP A 352 -2.91 12.95 -18.48
C ASP A 352 -3.67 13.57 -17.30
N MET A 353 -3.26 13.28 -16.05
CA MET A 353 -3.84 13.92 -14.85
C MET A 353 -3.68 15.44 -14.86
N GLU A 354 -2.57 15.97 -15.39
CA GLU A 354 -2.37 17.41 -15.53
C GLU A 354 -3.39 18.05 -16.49
N LYS A 355 -3.76 17.36 -17.57
CA LYS A 355 -4.80 17.83 -18.50
C LYS A 355 -6.20 17.77 -17.89
N GLU A 356 -6.43 16.77 -17.03
CA GLU A 356 -7.73 16.51 -16.39
C GLU A 356 -7.87 17.15 -15.01
N MET A 357 -6.87 17.88 -14.51
CA MET A 357 -6.83 18.39 -13.13
C MET A 357 -8.08 19.18 -12.73
N ASP A 358 -8.61 20.02 -13.61
CA ASP A 358 -9.83 20.78 -13.32
C ASP A 358 -11.08 19.90 -13.23
N ASN A 359 -11.13 18.82 -14.01
CA ASN A 359 -12.22 17.85 -13.94
C ASN A 359 -12.09 16.98 -12.68
N MET A 360 -10.87 16.55 -12.31
CA MET A 360 -10.60 15.85 -11.06
C MET A 360 -11.04 16.66 -9.85
N LYS A 361 -10.77 17.98 -9.82
CA LYS A 361 -11.24 18.89 -8.76
C LYS A 361 -12.76 18.98 -8.71
N LYS A 362 -13.43 19.15 -9.84
CA LYS A 362 -14.90 19.20 -9.91
C LYS A 362 -15.52 17.93 -9.36
N ILE A 363 -14.95 16.77 -9.68
CA ILE A 363 -15.41 15.48 -9.16
C ILE A 363 -15.34 15.46 -7.64
N VAL A 364 -14.18 15.78 -7.05
CA VAL A 364 -14.01 15.81 -5.59
C VAL A 364 -15.06 16.73 -4.96
N TYR A 365 -15.24 17.95 -5.47
CA TYR A 365 -16.19 18.92 -4.93
C TYR A 365 -17.67 18.54 -5.12
N SER A 366 -17.99 17.60 -5.99
CA SER A 366 -19.38 17.14 -6.16
C SER A 366 -19.84 16.14 -5.11
N TYR A 367 -18.93 15.63 -4.29
CA TYR A 367 -19.19 14.60 -3.27
C TYR A 367 -18.96 15.09 -1.82
N ILE A 368 -18.81 16.40 -1.59
CA ILE A 368 -18.63 17.04 -0.28
C ILE A 368 -19.74 18.02 0.07
#